data_b86c911d5953925b12e3d63f5a09fbc3
#
_entry.id   b86c911d5953925b12e3d63f5a09fbc3
#
_cell.length_a   1.000
_cell.length_b   1.000
_cell.length_c   1.000
_cell.angle_alpha   90.00
_cell.angle_beta   90.00
_cell.angle_gamma   90.00
#
_symmetry.space_group_name_H-M   'P 1'
#
loop_
_entity.id
_entity.type
_entity.pdbx_description
1 polymer ?
#
loop_
_entity_poly.entity_id
_entity_poly.type
_entity_poly.pdbx_seq_one_letter_code
_entity_poly.pdbx_strand_id
1 'polypeptide(L)'
;MLMFSQILIKILGLVYRLVIMNVPGFGDLGNGYYSAGYQIYAVLLTISSQGIPSAISRLVSEKIAIGEYKSAHRIFKIAMGLFAIVGGFFSLFLYVFSDFIASHILNVPDVKYVLRVLAPAIFFVTTSAVFRGYFAGLGTMKPSSVSQTLEQLFNCTLTITFVYALIGKEPYVMAAGGNLSTTLAILISFSYLLMYYRRNNKKYAEKYKNVEQKPDTRSVKSVAKTILMSSIPITIGSIISVVSTLIDTVTVSNCIQIAYQGIIQSKELLEQQAMRLTGILSKVDTLVNLPIAVNLAFYSALVPAISSAIAKKDYSSASKKISFSISASLLIVIPCAIGFIVLADPILRMLYPNASAGAGILQIAAITMIFVAINHTLNGSLYGLNKLYIPAIALTFGSIVKVILNIVLIRNPNINIYGASISSLICQLITFGITYRAIKSAIDIKINVKNTVIKPMIAGITMGVIIFLINYLFKSLINNYILTICNIGIGAIAYLLVVAYLKVLNKEEICALPMGNKIYGVLTKLKIY
;
A
#
# COMPACT_ATOMS: atom_id res chain seq x y z
N MET A 1 -12.26 14.91 -5.27
CA MET A 1 -11.17 14.87 -6.29
C MET A 1 -10.00 13.99 -5.83
N LEU A 2 -9.36 14.23 -4.68
CA LEU A 2 -8.27 13.38 -4.15
C LEU A 2 -8.66 11.91 -4.01
N MET A 3 -9.83 11.62 -3.42
CA MET A 3 -10.32 10.25 -3.19
C MET A 3 -10.50 9.48 -4.51
N PHE A 4 -11.09 10.12 -5.51
CA PHE A 4 -11.24 9.56 -6.85
C PHE A 4 -9.89 9.30 -7.52
N SER A 5 -8.96 10.24 -7.40
CA SER A 5 -7.58 10.10 -7.91
C SER A 5 -6.88 8.89 -7.29
N GLN A 6 -7.00 8.68 -5.97
CA GLN A 6 -6.38 7.54 -5.28
C GLN A 6 -6.95 6.18 -5.72
N ILE A 7 -8.25 6.09 -5.95
CA ILE A 7 -8.89 4.88 -6.48
C ILE A 7 -8.41 4.60 -7.91
N LEU A 8 -8.39 5.62 -8.76
CA LEU A 8 -7.91 5.50 -10.14
C LEU A 8 -6.44 5.03 -10.19
N ILE A 9 -5.58 5.57 -9.32
CA ILE A 9 -4.17 5.16 -9.20
C ILE A 9 -4.06 3.67 -8.88
N LYS A 10 -4.88 3.14 -7.97
CA LYS A 10 -4.87 1.72 -7.61
C LYS A 10 -5.36 0.83 -8.74
N ILE A 11 -6.41 1.23 -9.44
CA ILE A 11 -6.93 0.51 -10.61
C ILE A 11 -5.88 0.47 -11.72
N LEU A 12 -5.28 1.61 -12.08
CA LEU A 12 -4.23 1.67 -13.09
C LEU A 12 -3.00 0.84 -12.68
N GLY A 13 -2.66 0.85 -11.38
CA GLY A 13 -1.59 0.03 -10.82
C GLY A 13 -1.83 -1.47 -10.98
N LEU A 14 -3.06 -1.92 -10.85
CA LEU A 14 -3.44 -3.31 -11.14
C LEU A 14 -3.39 -3.60 -12.64
N VAL A 15 -3.99 -2.73 -13.45
CA VAL A 15 -4.14 -2.95 -14.90
C VAL A 15 -2.78 -3.17 -15.58
N TYR A 16 -1.80 -2.28 -15.35
CA TYR A 16 -0.51 -2.48 -16.01
C TYR A 16 0.19 -3.77 -15.54
N ARG A 17 0.06 -4.13 -14.25
CA ARG A 17 0.63 -5.39 -13.75
C ARG A 17 -0.01 -6.61 -14.39
N LEU A 18 -1.33 -6.62 -14.57
CA LEU A 18 -2.01 -7.68 -15.29
C LEU A 18 -1.48 -7.83 -16.71
N VAL A 19 -1.28 -6.72 -17.41
CA VAL A 19 -0.78 -6.73 -18.78
C VAL A 19 0.66 -7.25 -18.85
N ILE A 20 1.60 -6.66 -18.09
CA ILE A 20 3.03 -7.01 -18.20
C ILE A 20 3.33 -8.44 -17.77
N MET A 21 2.60 -8.98 -16.78
CA MET A 21 2.78 -10.36 -16.31
C MET A 21 2.41 -11.40 -17.38
N ASN A 22 1.56 -11.02 -18.34
CA ASN A 22 1.17 -11.88 -19.46
C ASN A 22 2.03 -11.68 -20.71
N VAL A 23 3.00 -10.77 -20.68
CA VAL A 23 3.94 -10.58 -21.80
C VAL A 23 4.90 -11.78 -21.88
N PRO A 24 5.10 -12.36 -23.08
CA PRO A 24 6.05 -13.43 -23.28
C PRO A 24 7.47 -13.06 -22.82
N GLY A 25 8.11 -13.94 -22.05
CA GLY A 25 9.43 -13.72 -21.48
C GLY A 25 9.48 -12.90 -20.19
N PHE A 26 8.41 -12.20 -19.80
CA PHE A 26 8.36 -11.46 -18.54
C PHE A 26 7.87 -12.36 -17.37
N GLY A 27 6.61 -12.69 -17.32
CA GLY A 27 6.01 -13.61 -16.35
C GLY A 27 6.40 -13.38 -14.89
N ASP A 28 6.43 -14.47 -14.11
CA ASP A 28 6.82 -14.42 -12.69
C ASP A 28 8.29 -14.03 -12.50
N LEU A 29 9.19 -14.43 -13.42
CA LEU A 29 10.62 -14.12 -13.32
C LEU A 29 10.89 -12.62 -13.52
N GLY A 30 10.34 -12.03 -14.58
CA GLY A 30 10.47 -10.58 -14.82
C GLY A 30 9.82 -9.76 -13.70
N ASN A 31 8.67 -10.20 -13.16
CA ASN A 31 8.04 -9.55 -12.01
C ASN A 31 8.89 -9.65 -10.74
N GLY A 32 9.68 -10.71 -10.58
CA GLY A 32 10.64 -10.87 -9.49
C GLY A 32 11.72 -9.80 -9.52
N TYR A 33 12.40 -9.65 -10.67
CA TYR A 33 13.39 -8.57 -10.87
C TYR A 33 12.77 -7.19 -10.70
N TYR A 34 11.59 -6.97 -11.29
CA TYR A 34 10.86 -5.71 -11.19
C TYR A 34 10.57 -5.34 -9.75
N SER A 35 10.00 -6.26 -8.97
CA SER A 35 9.58 -6.01 -7.58
C SER A 35 10.76 -5.95 -6.61
N ALA A 36 11.78 -6.79 -6.76
CA ALA A 36 12.96 -6.78 -5.90
C ALA A 36 13.69 -5.45 -5.95
N GLY A 37 13.95 -4.93 -7.15
CA GLY A 37 14.55 -3.60 -7.30
C GLY A 37 13.66 -2.48 -6.78
N TYR A 38 12.35 -2.57 -7.04
CA TYR A 38 11.38 -1.58 -6.55
C TYR A 38 11.29 -1.53 -5.01
N GLN A 39 11.40 -2.66 -4.30
CA GLN A 39 11.36 -2.69 -2.83
C GLN A 39 12.58 -1.99 -2.19
N ILE A 40 13.77 -2.17 -2.74
CA ILE A 40 14.98 -1.42 -2.32
C ILE A 40 14.78 0.08 -2.53
N TYR A 41 14.34 0.45 -3.73
CA TYR A 41 14.02 1.84 -4.07
C TYR A 41 12.96 2.42 -3.12
N ALA A 42 11.90 1.67 -2.79
CA ALA A 42 10.81 2.12 -1.93
C ALA A 42 11.26 2.46 -0.50
N VAL A 43 12.26 1.77 0.04
CA VAL A 43 12.84 2.13 1.35
C VAL A 43 13.53 3.49 1.29
N LEU A 44 14.42 3.70 0.31
CA LEU A 44 15.14 4.97 0.15
C LEU A 44 14.17 6.12 -0.18
N LEU A 45 13.17 5.83 -1.02
CA LEU A 45 12.08 6.76 -1.31
C LEU A 45 11.34 7.18 -0.03
N THR A 46 11.00 6.22 0.83
CA THR A 46 10.28 6.49 2.09
C THR A 46 11.12 7.34 3.03
N ILE A 47 12.41 7.04 3.17
CA ILE A 47 13.34 7.84 3.98
C ILE A 47 13.41 9.28 3.47
N SER A 48 13.45 9.46 2.16
CA SER A 48 13.70 10.75 1.52
C SER A 48 12.45 11.61 1.31
N SER A 49 11.22 11.03 1.32
CA SER A 49 10.05 11.77 0.83
C SER A 49 8.78 11.72 1.70
N GLN A 50 8.57 10.72 2.56
CA GLN A 50 7.25 10.49 3.19
C GLN A 50 6.81 11.57 4.18
N GLY A 51 7.67 12.03 5.07
CA GLY A 51 7.34 13.05 6.07
C GLY A 51 7.26 14.48 5.51
N ILE A 52 7.81 14.71 4.31
CA ILE A 52 8.02 16.04 3.74
C ILE A 52 6.72 16.78 3.47
N PRO A 53 5.72 16.21 2.76
CA PRO A 53 4.52 16.96 2.42
C PRO A 53 3.75 17.43 3.65
N SER A 54 3.67 16.59 4.68
CA SER A 54 2.97 16.93 5.93
C SER A 54 3.68 18.01 6.73
N ALA A 55 5.01 17.91 6.87
CA ALA A 55 5.82 18.91 7.59
C ALA A 55 5.76 20.28 6.91
N ILE A 56 5.95 20.32 5.59
CA ILE A 56 5.92 21.56 4.83
C ILE A 56 4.50 22.15 4.81
N SER A 57 3.49 21.32 4.58
CA SER A 57 2.09 21.76 4.57
C SER A 57 1.73 22.45 5.89
N ARG A 58 2.10 21.85 7.03
CA ARG A 58 1.87 22.43 8.36
C ARG A 58 2.57 23.78 8.50
N LEU A 59 3.89 23.86 8.26
CA LEU A 59 4.67 25.07 8.45
C LEU A 59 4.24 26.21 7.51
N VAL A 60 3.87 25.87 6.27
CA VAL A 60 3.36 26.84 5.29
C VAL A 60 1.97 27.31 5.70
N SER A 61 1.05 26.42 6.10
CA SER A 61 -0.31 26.79 6.50
C SER A 61 -0.33 27.66 7.75
N GLU A 62 0.56 27.40 8.73
CA GLU A 62 0.74 28.26 9.92
C GLU A 62 1.09 29.72 9.51
N LYS A 63 1.98 29.90 8.53
CA LYS A 63 2.38 31.22 8.04
C LYS A 63 1.30 31.90 7.18
N ILE A 64 0.60 31.12 6.37
CA ILE A 64 -0.51 31.63 5.55
C ILE A 64 -1.69 32.07 6.43
N ALA A 65 -1.99 31.36 7.52
CA ALA A 65 -3.08 31.70 8.44
C ALA A 65 -2.91 33.10 9.08
N ILE A 66 -1.68 33.53 9.28
CA ILE A 66 -1.35 34.90 9.81
C ILE A 66 -1.00 35.89 8.69
N GLY A 67 -1.22 35.54 7.41
CA GLY A 67 -0.98 36.44 6.27
C GLY A 67 0.49 36.57 5.82
N GLU A 68 1.42 35.84 6.44
CA GLU A 68 2.86 35.92 6.16
C GLU A 68 3.29 35.09 4.94
N TYR A 69 2.84 35.47 3.74
CA TYR A 69 3.16 34.76 2.51
C TYR A 69 4.67 34.69 2.18
N LYS A 70 5.41 35.78 2.44
CA LYS A 70 6.87 35.82 2.20
C LYS A 70 7.61 34.81 3.08
N SER A 71 7.20 34.67 4.34
CA SER A 71 7.74 33.66 5.26
C SER A 71 7.39 32.23 4.81
N ALA A 72 6.16 31.98 4.38
CA ALA A 72 5.73 30.71 3.81
C ALA A 72 6.54 30.33 2.55
N HIS A 73 6.76 31.30 1.65
CA HIS A 73 7.56 31.10 0.45
C HIS A 73 9.05 30.87 0.75
N ARG A 74 9.59 31.53 1.80
CA ARG A 74 10.95 31.29 2.28
C ARG A 74 11.12 29.86 2.81
N ILE A 75 10.15 29.35 3.60
CA ILE A 75 10.12 27.96 4.06
C ILE A 75 10.18 27.00 2.87
N PHE A 76 9.35 27.24 1.84
CA PHE A 76 9.37 26.45 0.61
C PHE A 76 10.73 26.43 -0.08
N LYS A 77 11.39 27.59 -0.25
CA LYS A 77 12.72 27.66 -0.89
C LYS A 77 13.78 26.92 -0.10
N ILE A 78 13.80 27.08 1.24
CA ILE A 78 14.73 26.37 2.11
C ILE A 78 14.49 24.86 2.05
N ALA A 79 13.21 24.43 2.11
CA ALA A 79 12.84 23.03 1.97
C ALA A 79 13.27 22.47 0.61
N MET A 80 13.08 23.22 -0.48
CA MET A 80 13.48 22.81 -1.83
C MET A 80 14.99 22.57 -1.92
N GLY A 81 15.81 23.50 -1.42
CA GLY A 81 17.27 23.34 -1.38
C GLY A 81 17.69 22.14 -0.51
N LEU A 82 17.14 22.04 0.70
CA LEU A 82 17.44 20.95 1.63
C LEU A 82 17.13 19.58 1.03
N PHE A 83 15.91 19.42 0.51
CA PHE A 83 15.46 18.13 -0.01
C PHE A 83 15.96 17.81 -1.42
N ALA A 84 16.39 18.80 -2.19
CA ALA A 84 17.16 18.55 -3.41
C ALA A 84 18.53 17.92 -3.07
N ILE A 85 19.19 18.38 -1.99
CA ILE A 85 20.44 17.75 -1.52
C ILE A 85 20.18 16.34 -1.00
N VAL A 86 19.16 16.14 -0.16
CA VAL A 86 18.81 14.83 0.39
C VAL A 86 18.41 13.84 -0.72
N GLY A 87 17.54 14.26 -1.64
CA GLY A 87 17.13 13.43 -2.78
C GLY A 87 18.30 13.13 -3.73
N GLY A 88 19.17 14.11 -3.97
CA GLY A 88 20.40 13.93 -4.76
C GLY A 88 21.35 12.93 -4.11
N PHE A 89 21.55 13.02 -2.79
CA PHE A 89 22.37 12.09 -2.03
C PHE A 89 21.84 10.65 -2.15
N PHE A 90 20.57 10.41 -1.87
CA PHE A 90 19.99 9.06 -1.94
C PHE A 90 19.90 8.53 -3.37
N SER A 91 19.69 9.39 -4.35
CA SER A 91 19.75 9.05 -5.78
C SER A 91 21.16 8.57 -6.18
N LEU A 92 22.19 9.35 -5.83
CA LEU A 92 23.58 8.99 -6.09
C LEU A 92 24.00 7.73 -5.31
N PHE A 93 23.59 7.64 -4.04
CA PHE A 93 23.83 6.46 -3.20
C PHE A 93 23.29 5.19 -3.87
N LEU A 94 22.01 5.20 -4.28
CA LEU A 94 21.42 4.02 -4.93
C LEU A 94 22.12 3.69 -6.25
N TYR A 95 22.49 4.68 -7.04
CA TYR A 95 23.19 4.46 -8.32
C TYR A 95 24.57 3.83 -8.12
N VAL A 96 25.37 4.41 -7.22
CA VAL A 96 26.76 3.96 -6.96
C VAL A 96 26.78 2.59 -6.27
N PHE A 97 25.91 2.38 -5.28
CA PHE A 97 25.85 1.13 -4.52
C PHE A 97 24.94 0.07 -5.14
N SER A 98 24.42 0.29 -6.36
CA SER A 98 23.50 -0.65 -7.02
C SER A 98 24.09 -2.06 -7.18
N ASP A 99 25.37 -2.17 -7.58
CA ASP A 99 26.08 -3.47 -7.70
C ASP A 99 26.26 -4.14 -6.34
N PHE A 100 26.66 -3.39 -5.33
CA PHE A 100 26.85 -3.91 -3.98
C PHE A 100 25.52 -4.45 -3.40
N ILE A 101 24.44 -3.68 -3.54
CA ILE A 101 23.11 -4.06 -3.05
C ILE A 101 22.61 -5.31 -3.79
N ALA A 102 22.73 -5.34 -5.12
CA ALA A 102 22.28 -6.47 -5.92
C ALA A 102 23.07 -7.74 -5.61
N SER A 103 24.40 -7.65 -5.51
CA SER A 103 25.29 -8.81 -5.37
C SER A 103 25.42 -9.32 -3.93
N HIS A 104 25.37 -8.45 -2.91
CA HIS A 104 25.64 -8.82 -1.52
C HIS A 104 24.39 -8.83 -0.63
N ILE A 105 23.37 -7.99 -0.91
CA ILE A 105 22.15 -7.96 -0.12
C ILE A 105 21.11 -8.92 -0.70
N LEU A 106 20.89 -8.87 -2.02
CA LEU A 106 19.93 -9.72 -2.71
C LEU A 106 20.52 -11.03 -3.23
N ASN A 107 21.84 -11.12 -3.39
CA ASN A 107 22.52 -12.23 -4.06
C ASN A 107 22.04 -12.48 -5.52
N VAL A 108 21.60 -11.43 -6.21
CA VAL A 108 21.13 -11.46 -7.59
C VAL A 108 21.69 -10.24 -8.33
N PRO A 109 22.89 -10.36 -8.96
CA PRO A 109 23.59 -9.23 -9.58
C PRO A 109 22.77 -8.46 -10.62
N ASP A 110 21.90 -9.12 -11.35
CA ASP A 110 21.13 -8.50 -12.44
C ASP A 110 20.05 -7.51 -11.96
N VAL A 111 19.68 -7.53 -10.68
CA VAL A 111 18.80 -6.50 -10.11
C VAL A 111 19.42 -5.10 -10.17
N LYS A 112 20.76 -4.99 -10.31
CA LYS A 112 21.45 -3.69 -10.46
C LYS A 112 20.89 -2.83 -11.58
N TYR A 113 20.51 -3.43 -12.70
CA TYR A 113 19.95 -2.69 -13.83
C TYR A 113 18.64 -2.00 -13.46
N VAL A 114 17.79 -2.67 -12.66
CA VAL A 114 16.54 -2.10 -12.11
C VAL A 114 16.85 -0.98 -11.12
N LEU A 115 17.83 -1.17 -10.23
CA LEU A 115 18.22 -0.16 -9.24
C LEU A 115 18.78 1.11 -9.92
N ARG A 116 19.61 0.96 -10.94
CA ARG A 116 20.21 2.09 -11.67
C ARG A 116 19.17 2.96 -12.38
N VAL A 117 18.16 2.35 -13.00
CA VAL A 117 17.10 3.12 -13.67
C VAL A 117 16.14 3.78 -12.71
N LEU A 118 15.98 3.25 -11.48
CA LEU A 118 15.16 3.84 -10.43
C LEU A 118 15.89 4.92 -9.61
N ALA A 119 17.20 4.91 -9.60
CA ALA A 119 17.99 5.85 -8.78
C ALA A 119 17.65 7.33 -9.02
N PRO A 120 17.54 7.84 -10.26
CA PRO A 120 17.17 9.24 -10.52
C PRO A 120 15.75 9.60 -10.03
N ALA A 121 14.85 8.60 -9.96
CA ALA A 121 13.49 8.82 -9.50
C ALA A 121 13.44 9.37 -8.07
N ILE A 122 14.38 8.98 -7.19
CA ILE A 122 14.43 9.44 -5.80
C ILE A 122 14.56 10.97 -5.73
N PHE A 123 15.43 11.55 -6.55
CA PHE A 123 15.61 13.00 -6.62
C PHE A 123 14.30 13.72 -7.01
N PHE A 124 13.66 13.26 -8.07
CA PHE A 124 12.45 13.89 -8.58
C PHE A 124 11.24 13.71 -7.65
N VAL A 125 11.10 12.54 -6.99
CA VAL A 125 10.02 12.33 -6.02
C VAL A 125 10.22 13.19 -4.78
N THR A 126 11.45 13.25 -4.25
CA THR A 126 11.77 14.04 -3.06
C THR A 126 11.47 15.53 -3.28
N THR A 127 11.87 16.07 -4.43
CA THR A 127 11.57 17.45 -4.80
C THR A 127 10.08 17.67 -5.09
N SER A 128 9.40 16.71 -5.73
CA SER A 128 7.94 16.76 -5.93
C SER A 128 7.17 16.76 -4.61
N ALA A 129 7.66 16.05 -3.58
CA ALA A 129 7.06 16.03 -2.25
C ALA A 129 7.06 17.43 -1.61
N VAL A 130 8.12 18.23 -1.84
CA VAL A 130 8.19 19.63 -1.39
C VAL A 130 7.11 20.49 -2.06
N PHE A 131 6.94 20.38 -3.38
CA PHE A 131 5.87 21.09 -4.09
C PHE A 131 4.49 20.69 -3.58
N ARG A 132 4.24 19.39 -3.42
CA ARG A 132 2.96 18.86 -2.92
C ARG A 132 2.64 19.40 -1.53
N GLY A 133 3.64 19.43 -0.62
CA GLY A 133 3.52 20.02 0.72
C GLY A 133 3.24 21.53 0.68
N TYR A 134 3.93 22.26 -0.18
CA TYR A 134 3.73 23.70 -0.35
C TYR A 134 2.31 24.03 -0.84
N PHE A 135 1.83 23.37 -1.89
CA PHE A 135 0.47 23.59 -2.39
C PHE A 135 -0.61 23.18 -1.38
N ALA A 136 -0.41 22.09 -0.66
CA ALA A 136 -1.30 21.68 0.42
C ALA A 136 -1.36 22.75 1.53
N GLY A 137 -0.21 23.32 1.91
CA GLY A 137 -0.13 24.43 2.88
C GLY A 137 -0.79 25.73 2.40
N LEU A 138 -0.84 25.97 1.08
CA LEU A 138 -1.61 27.06 0.47
C LEU A 138 -3.13 26.77 0.38
N GLY A 139 -3.60 25.62 0.88
CA GLY A 139 -5.01 25.22 0.84
C GLY A 139 -5.47 24.68 -0.53
N THR A 140 -4.55 24.36 -1.45
CA THR A 140 -4.91 23.82 -2.76
C THR A 140 -4.32 22.44 -2.99
N MET A 141 -5.21 21.42 -3.08
CA MET A 141 -4.85 20.03 -3.34
C MET A 141 -4.88 19.67 -4.83
N LYS A 142 -5.42 20.55 -5.68
CA LYS A 142 -5.58 20.30 -7.13
C LYS A 142 -4.26 19.95 -7.82
N PRO A 143 -3.13 20.70 -7.63
CA PRO A 143 -1.88 20.38 -8.31
C PRO A 143 -1.33 19.01 -7.89
N SER A 144 -1.44 18.67 -6.60
CA SER A 144 -1.00 17.38 -6.06
C SER A 144 -1.78 16.22 -6.66
N SER A 145 -3.11 16.33 -6.72
CA SER A 145 -3.97 15.28 -7.31
C SER A 145 -3.69 15.07 -8.79
N VAL A 146 -3.58 16.16 -9.57
CA VAL A 146 -3.30 16.09 -11.01
C VAL A 146 -1.92 15.49 -11.24
N SER A 147 -0.89 15.91 -10.49
CA SER A 147 0.48 15.39 -10.64
C SER A 147 0.54 13.88 -10.39
N GLN A 148 -0.15 13.38 -9.36
CA GLN A 148 -0.19 11.94 -9.05
C GLN A 148 -0.97 11.14 -10.10
N THR A 149 -2.05 11.70 -10.62
CA THR A 149 -2.82 11.05 -11.70
C THR A 149 -2.01 10.97 -13.00
N LEU A 150 -1.31 12.06 -13.38
CA LEU A 150 -0.40 12.07 -14.54
C LEU A 150 0.74 11.05 -14.35
N GLU A 151 1.38 11.04 -13.17
CA GLU A 151 2.41 10.09 -12.83
C GLU A 151 1.95 8.65 -13.06
N GLN A 152 0.76 8.30 -12.56
CA GLN A 152 0.25 6.95 -12.70
C GLN A 152 -0.19 6.60 -14.12
N LEU A 153 -0.77 7.54 -14.86
CA LEU A 153 -1.13 7.35 -16.27
C LEU A 153 0.11 7.08 -17.12
N PHE A 154 1.13 7.93 -17.00
CA PHE A 154 2.37 7.75 -17.75
C PHE A 154 3.13 6.51 -17.31
N ASN A 155 3.15 6.21 -16.00
CA ASN A 155 3.76 4.98 -15.51
C ASN A 155 3.08 3.75 -16.12
N CYS A 156 1.76 3.68 -16.10
CA CYS A 156 0.99 2.58 -16.69
C CYS A 156 1.30 2.42 -18.20
N THR A 157 1.18 3.50 -18.96
CA THR A 157 1.39 3.47 -20.41
C THR A 157 2.84 3.13 -20.76
N LEU A 158 3.81 3.82 -20.17
CA LEU A 158 5.23 3.61 -20.49
C LEU A 158 5.72 2.23 -20.01
N THR A 159 5.23 1.72 -18.85
CA THR A 159 5.61 0.36 -18.40
C THR A 159 5.18 -0.67 -19.41
N ILE A 160 3.94 -0.62 -19.86
CA ILE A 160 3.43 -1.53 -20.90
C ILE A 160 4.27 -1.39 -22.17
N THR A 161 4.45 -0.17 -22.66
CA THR A 161 5.21 0.10 -23.89
C THR A 161 6.64 -0.43 -23.83
N PHE A 162 7.37 -0.17 -22.75
CA PHE A 162 8.77 -0.58 -22.64
C PHE A 162 8.92 -2.09 -22.45
N VAL A 163 8.04 -2.74 -21.67
CA VAL A 163 8.07 -4.19 -21.52
C VAL A 163 7.76 -4.88 -22.86
N TYR A 164 6.78 -4.38 -23.63
CA TYR A 164 6.51 -4.90 -24.97
C TYR A 164 7.63 -4.64 -25.97
N ALA A 165 8.24 -3.46 -25.96
CA ALA A 165 9.37 -3.11 -26.85
C ALA A 165 10.63 -3.96 -26.58
N LEU A 166 10.73 -4.54 -25.38
CA LEU A 166 11.87 -5.38 -24.97
C LEU A 166 11.56 -6.89 -25.02
N ILE A 167 10.47 -7.30 -25.67
CA ILE A 167 10.19 -8.74 -25.89
C ILE A 167 11.35 -9.40 -26.61
N GLY A 168 11.75 -10.59 -26.12
CA GLY A 168 12.91 -11.31 -26.63
C GLY A 168 14.25 -10.95 -25.98
N LYS A 169 14.27 -9.95 -25.09
CA LYS A 169 15.41 -9.69 -24.20
C LYS A 169 15.27 -10.44 -22.89
N GLU A 170 16.38 -10.51 -22.14
CA GLU A 170 16.40 -11.15 -20.83
C GLU A 170 15.38 -10.52 -19.87
N PRO A 171 14.75 -11.31 -18.97
CA PRO A 171 13.69 -10.84 -18.06
C PRO A 171 14.11 -9.67 -17.18
N TYR A 172 15.37 -9.59 -16.75
CA TYR A 172 15.89 -8.47 -15.97
C TYR A 172 15.99 -7.17 -16.79
N VAL A 173 16.26 -7.27 -18.09
CA VAL A 173 16.26 -6.10 -19.01
C VAL A 173 14.84 -5.57 -19.20
N MET A 174 13.86 -6.48 -19.40
CA MET A 174 12.46 -6.13 -19.48
C MET A 174 11.97 -5.46 -18.18
N ALA A 175 12.40 -5.98 -17.02
CA ALA A 175 12.08 -5.42 -15.71
C ALA A 175 12.71 -4.04 -15.50
N ALA A 176 13.95 -3.84 -15.95
CA ALA A 176 14.62 -2.53 -15.91
C ALA A 176 13.89 -1.51 -16.81
N GLY A 177 13.51 -1.91 -18.03
CA GLY A 177 12.68 -1.08 -18.91
C GLY A 177 11.34 -0.70 -18.29
N GLY A 178 10.65 -1.68 -17.69
CA GLY A 178 9.41 -1.43 -16.94
C GLY A 178 9.59 -0.45 -15.77
N ASN A 179 10.69 -0.52 -15.03
CA ASN A 179 11.00 0.39 -13.93
C ASN A 179 11.50 1.77 -14.41
N LEU A 180 12.13 1.86 -15.60
CA LEU A 180 12.49 3.15 -16.22
C LEU A 180 11.26 4.03 -16.45
N SER A 181 10.10 3.41 -16.74
CA SER A 181 8.83 4.12 -16.87
C SER A 181 8.46 4.88 -15.60
N THR A 182 8.75 4.31 -14.43
CA THR A 182 8.51 4.96 -13.13
C THR A 182 9.33 6.23 -13.01
N THR A 183 10.60 6.20 -13.36
CA THR A 183 11.49 7.38 -13.35
C THR A 183 10.99 8.47 -14.30
N LEU A 184 10.61 8.09 -15.53
CA LEU A 184 10.09 9.04 -16.52
C LEU A 184 8.74 9.62 -16.11
N ALA A 185 7.83 8.81 -15.58
CA ALA A 185 6.52 9.26 -15.09
C ALA A 185 6.65 10.26 -13.94
N ILE A 186 7.58 10.00 -13.02
CA ILE A 186 7.89 10.92 -11.92
C ILE A 186 8.51 12.22 -12.44
N LEU A 187 9.39 12.17 -13.43
CA LEU A 187 9.95 13.35 -14.09
C LEU A 187 8.85 14.20 -14.74
N ILE A 188 7.87 13.58 -15.39
CA ILE A 188 6.71 14.27 -15.98
C ILE A 188 5.87 14.92 -14.88
N SER A 189 5.59 14.20 -13.79
CA SER A 189 4.88 14.70 -12.61
C SER A 189 5.58 15.90 -11.99
N PHE A 190 6.91 15.82 -11.80
CA PHE A 190 7.75 16.91 -11.32
C PHE A 190 7.69 18.13 -12.24
N SER A 191 7.84 17.91 -13.55
CA SER A 191 7.80 18.98 -14.56
C SER A 191 6.45 19.70 -14.54
N TYR A 192 5.34 18.97 -14.40
CA TYR A 192 4.02 19.57 -14.22
C TYR A 192 3.95 20.44 -12.96
N LEU A 193 4.43 19.96 -11.81
CA LEU A 193 4.43 20.72 -10.55
C LEU A 193 5.28 22.00 -10.66
N LEU A 194 6.45 21.90 -11.29
CA LEU A 194 7.35 23.03 -11.52
C LEU A 194 6.68 24.07 -12.45
N MET A 195 6.05 23.63 -13.54
CA MET A 195 5.33 24.49 -14.48
C MET A 195 4.14 25.16 -13.78
N TYR A 196 3.36 24.41 -13.01
CA TYR A 196 2.25 24.94 -12.23
C TYR A 196 2.72 26.00 -11.22
N TYR A 197 3.83 25.73 -10.50
CA TYR A 197 4.44 26.70 -9.59
C TYR A 197 4.85 27.98 -10.31
N ARG A 198 5.62 27.88 -11.39
CA ARG A 198 6.07 29.05 -12.17
C ARG A 198 4.91 29.91 -12.67
N ARG A 199 3.82 29.27 -13.09
CA ARG A 199 2.65 29.95 -13.64
C ARG A 199 1.77 30.64 -12.60
N ASN A 200 1.68 30.09 -11.40
CA ASN A 200 0.76 30.56 -10.37
C ASN A 200 1.45 31.33 -9.22
N ASN A 201 2.77 31.28 -9.11
CA ASN A 201 3.50 31.89 -7.99
C ASN A 201 3.23 33.43 -7.90
N LYS A 202 3.15 34.12 -9.03
CA LYS A 202 2.83 35.56 -9.07
C LYS A 202 1.44 35.84 -8.50
N LYS A 203 0.42 35.04 -8.88
CA LYS A 203 -0.97 35.18 -8.37
C LYS A 203 -1.04 34.98 -6.85
N TYR A 204 -0.29 34.00 -6.31
CA TYR A 204 -0.24 33.81 -4.88
C TYR A 204 0.46 34.99 -4.16
N ALA A 205 1.52 35.52 -4.75
CA ALA A 205 2.21 36.71 -4.20
C ALA A 205 1.29 37.94 -4.21
N GLU A 206 0.55 38.18 -5.29
CA GLU A 206 -0.40 39.30 -5.44
C GLU A 206 -1.54 39.23 -4.43
N LYS A 207 -2.09 38.03 -4.17
CA LYS A 207 -3.18 37.81 -3.20
C LYS A 207 -2.84 38.33 -1.79
N TYR A 208 -1.57 38.31 -1.42
CA TYR A 208 -1.09 38.73 -0.09
C TYR A 208 -0.28 40.02 -0.11
N LYS A 209 -0.32 40.81 -1.23
CA LYS A 209 0.47 42.02 -1.40
C LYS A 209 0.08 43.12 -0.42
N ASN A 210 -1.20 43.22 -0.08
CA ASN A 210 -1.76 44.25 0.79
C ASN A 210 -1.72 43.89 2.28
N VAL A 211 -1.21 42.70 2.64
CA VAL A 211 -1.04 42.28 4.03
C VAL A 211 0.36 42.67 4.47
N GLU A 212 0.49 43.29 5.66
CA GLU A 212 1.78 43.60 6.24
C GLU A 212 2.64 42.34 6.38
N GLN A 213 3.75 42.30 5.63
CA GLN A 213 4.63 41.14 5.57
C GLN A 213 5.77 41.29 6.58
N LYS A 214 5.66 40.65 7.74
CA LYS A 214 6.78 40.55 8.67
C LYS A 214 7.84 39.60 8.12
N PRO A 215 9.12 40.04 8.02
CA PRO A 215 10.20 39.16 7.57
C PRO A 215 10.44 38.07 8.61
N ASP A 216 10.56 36.81 8.14
CA ASP A 216 11.00 35.70 9.00
C ASP A 216 12.49 35.90 9.33
N THR A 217 12.79 36.31 10.56
CA THR A 217 14.16 36.61 11.05
C THR A 217 14.94 35.32 11.40
N ARG A 218 14.32 34.15 11.41
CA ARG A 218 14.99 32.88 11.75
C ARG A 218 16.10 32.58 10.74
N SER A 219 17.22 32.02 11.22
CA SER A 219 18.31 31.58 10.34
C SER A 219 17.85 30.42 9.44
N VAL A 220 18.47 30.27 8.26
CA VAL A 220 18.20 29.15 7.35
C VAL A 220 18.36 27.81 8.06
N LYS A 221 19.41 27.67 8.90
CA LYS A 221 19.68 26.47 9.71
C LYS A 221 18.54 26.17 10.69
N SER A 222 17.96 27.17 11.31
CA SER A 222 16.84 27.02 12.25
C SER A 222 15.57 26.55 11.53
N VAL A 223 15.24 27.12 10.37
CA VAL A 223 14.09 26.71 9.58
C VAL A 223 14.28 25.28 9.05
N ALA A 224 15.47 24.96 8.53
CA ALA A 224 15.79 23.60 8.07
C ALA A 224 15.68 22.57 9.21
N LYS A 225 16.20 22.89 10.41
CA LYS A 225 16.05 22.05 11.61
C LYS A 225 14.58 21.81 11.95
N THR A 226 13.75 22.85 11.92
CA THR A 226 12.31 22.74 12.21
C THR A 226 11.61 21.81 11.19
N ILE A 227 11.93 21.94 9.90
CA ILE A 227 11.40 21.08 8.84
C ILE A 227 11.78 19.62 9.08
N LEU A 228 13.07 19.34 9.34
CA LEU A 228 13.56 17.98 9.61
C LEU A 228 12.91 17.40 10.87
N MET A 229 12.88 18.14 11.98
CA MET A 229 12.24 17.66 13.22
C MET A 229 10.75 17.36 13.07
N SER A 230 10.07 18.07 12.18
CA SER A 230 8.65 17.80 11.89
C SER A 230 8.45 16.62 10.95
N SER A 231 9.38 16.33 10.03
CA SER A 231 9.26 15.24 9.05
C SER A 231 9.72 13.88 9.59
N ILE A 232 10.78 13.86 10.42
CA ILE A 232 11.42 12.62 10.92
C ILE A 232 10.44 11.66 11.62
N PRO A 233 9.58 12.10 12.57
CA PRO A 233 8.67 11.17 13.26
C PRO A 233 7.69 10.46 12.31
N ILE A 234 7.19 11.17 11.30
CA ILE A 234 6.26 10.61 10.29
C ILE A 234 7.02 9.61 9.41
N THR A 235 8.24 9.95 9.03
CA THR A 235 9.10 9.11 8.20
C THR A 235 9.46 7.80 8.91
N ILE A 236 9.82 7.85 10.20
CA ILE A 236 10.15 6.65 11.00
C ILE A 236 8.98 5.66 11.02
N GLY A 237 7.76 6.14 11.27
CA GLY A 237 6.57 5.27 11.25
C GLY A 237 6.35 4.58 9.90
N SER A 238 6.62 5.30 8.80
CA SER A 238 6.46 4.76 7.44
C SER A 238 7.57 3.78 7.06
N ILE A 239 8.82 4.01 7.50
CA ILE A 239 9.97 3.15 7.22
C ILE A 239 9.73 1.73 7.74
N ILE A 240 9.22 1.57 8.96
CA ILE A 240 9.01 0.26 9.59
C ILE A 240 8.10 -0.61 8.71
N SER A 241 7.04 -0.03 8.15
CA SER A 241 6.13 -0.75 7.25
C SER A 241 6.81 -1.21 5.96
N VAL A 242 7.59 -0.33 5.33
CA VAL A 242 8.28 -0.65 4.05
C VAL A 242 9.43 -1.64 4.28
N VAL A 243 10.15 -1.51 5.39
CA VAL A 243 11.21 -2.46 5.78
C VAL A 243 10.62 -3.86 6.03
N SER A 244 9.43 -3.96 6.62
CA SER A 244 8.76 -5.25 6.81
C SER A 244 8.48 -5.98 5.49
N THR A 245 8.21 -5.25 4.40
CA THR A 245 8.07 -5.82 3.05
C THR A 245 9.43 -6.14 2.42
N LEU A 246 10.44 -5.28 2.64
CA LEU A 246 11.80 -5.53 2.16
C LEU A 246 12.40 -6.81 2.78
N ILE A 247 12.08 -7.12 4.04
CA ILE A 247 12.49 -8.36 4.72
C ILE A 247 12.12 -9.57 3.86
N ASP A 248 10.90 -9.64 3.33
CA ASP A 248 10.51 -10.76 2.46
C ASP A 248 11.38 -10.82 1.21
N THR A 249 11.56 -9.71 0.53
CA THR A 249 12.37 -9.66 -0.70
C THR A 249 13.80 -10.14 -0.45
N VAL A 250 14.45 -9.68 0.61
CA VAL A 250 15.84 -10.06 0.94
C VAL A 250 15.92 -11.50 1.44
N THR A 251 15.04 -11.92 2.35
CA THR A 251 15.07 -13.27 2.91
C THR A 251 14.66 -14.32 1.89
N VAL A 252 13.66 -14.05 1.04
CA VAL A 252 13.26 -14.97 -0.04
C VAL A 252 14.41 -15.11 -1.03
N SER A 253 14.99 -14.01 -1.52
CA SER A 253 16.09 -14.07 -2.48
C SER A 253 17.28 -14.91 -1.97
N ASN A 254 17.67 -14.72 -0.71
CA ASN A 254 18.83 -15.44 -0.16
C ASN A 254 18.48 -16.88 0.30
N CYS A 255 17.38 -17.06 1.04
CA CYS A 255 17.04 -18.36 1.62
C CYS A 255 16.60 -19.38 0.56
N ILE A 256 15.96 -18.94 -0.54
CA ILE A 256 15.63 -19.82 -1.67
C ILE A 256 16.89 -20.35 -2.34
N GLN A 257 17.89 -19.51 -2.56
CA GLN A 257 19.16 -19.96 -3.16
C GLN A 257 19.81 -21.02 -2.27
N ILE A 258 19.82 -20.84 -0.94
CA ILE A 258 20.33 -21.82 0.02
C ILE A 258 19.51 -23.12 -0.01
N ALA A 259 18.18 -23.02 -0.04
CA ALA A 259 17.30 -24.20 -0.06
C ALA A 259 17.47 -25.09 -1.29
N TYR A 260 17.78 -24.48 -2.44
CA TYR A 260 17.94 -25.20 -3.72
C TYR A 260 19.39 -25.49 -4.10
N GLN A 261 20.40 -25.03 -3.33
CA GLN A 261 21.82 -25.19 -3.64
C GLN A 261 22.23 -26.67 -3.82
N GLY A 262 21.56 -27.62 -3.12
CA GLY A 262 21.79 -29.05 -3.29
C GLY A 262 21.05 -29.69 -4.47
N ILE A 263 20.12 -28.98 -5.11
CA ILE A 263 19.25 -29.46 -6.18
C ILE A 263 19.64 -28.86 -7.52
N ILE A 264 19.97 -27.58 -7.54
CA ILE A 264 20.31 -26.79 -8.74
C ILE A 264 21.81 -26.47 -8.67
N GLN A 265 22.59 -26.98 -9.62
CA GLN A 265 24.03 -26.76 -9.66
C GLN A 265 24.44 -25.41 -10.25
N SER A 266 23.65 -24.86 -11.17
CA SER A 266 23.94 -23.55 -11.79
C SER A 266 23.54 -22.41 -10.88
N LYS A 267 24.50 -21.52 -10.59
CA LYS A 267 24.25 -20.30 -9.81
C LYS A 267 23.21 -19.41 -10.48
N GLU A 268 23.27 -19.26 -11.78
CA GLU A 268 22.31 -18.46 -12.55
C GLU A 268 20.87 -18.99 -12.40
N LEU A 269 20.68 -20.30 -12.49
CA LEU A 269 19.36 -20.92 -12.30
C LEU A 269 18.86 -20.79 -10.86
N LEU A 270 19.75 -20.78 -9.85
CA LEU A 270 19.39 -20.49 -8.45
C LEU A 270 18.87 -19.06 -8.30
N GLU A 271 19.58 -18.09 -8.90
CA GLU A 271 19.17 -16.67 -8.89
C GLU A 271 17.82 -16.49 -9.61
N GLN A 272 17.64 -17.11 -10.77
CA GLN A 272 16.37 -17.09 -11.50
C GLN A 272 15.23 -17.73 -10.70
N GLN A 273 15.46 -18.86 -10.04
CA GLN A 273 14.44 -19.49 -9.20
C GLN A 273 14.04 -18.60 -8.01
N ALA A 274 15.01 -17.95 -7.36
CA ALA A 274 14.73 -17.01 -6.28
C ALA A 274 13.91 -15.82 -6.78
N MET A 275 14.24 -15.26 -7.95
CA MET A 275 13.46 -14.17 -8.53
C MET A 275 12.09 -14.60 -8.99
N ARG A 276 11.93 -15.78 -9.57
CA ARG A 276 10.63 -16.33 -9.94
C ARG A 276 9.70 -16.44 -8.73
N LEU A 277 10.17 -16.97 -7.62
CA LEU A 277 9.39 -17.10 -6.39
C LEU A 277 9.09 -15.74 -5.74
N THR A 278 10.04 -14.81 -5.76
CA THR A 278 9.81 -13.41 -5.36
C THR A 278 8.73 -12.75 -6.21
N GLY A 279 8.71 -13.03 -7.52
CA GLY A 279 7.69 -12.54 -8.44
C GLY A 279 6.30 -13.08 -8.14
N ILE A 280 6.18 -14.37 -7.80
CA ILE A 280 4.92 -14.98 -7.38
C ILE A 280 4.39 -14.32 -6.10
N LEU A 281 5.25 -14.10 -5.11
CA LEU A 281 4.87 -13.44 -3.86
C LEU A 281 4.37 -12.01 -4.13
N SER A 282 5.11 -11.22 -4.90
CA SER A 282 4.73 -9.85 -5.28
C SER A 282 3.42 -9.77 -6.07
N LYS A 283 3.14 -10.76 -6.93
CA LYS A 283 1.88 -10.89 -7.66
C LYS A 283 0.71 -11.10 -6.72
N VAL A 284 0.85 -12.02 -5.77
CA VAL A 284 -0.17 -12.30 -4.75
C VAL A 284 -0.41 -11.06 -3.88
N ASP A 285 0.64 -10.38 -3.44
CA ASP A 285 0.52 -9.13 -2.66
C ASP A 285 -0.28 -8.07 -3.43
N THR A 286 -0.09 -7.98 -4.73
CA THR A 286 -0.85 -7.04 -5.58
C THR A 286 -2.35 -7.32 -5.53
N LEU A 287 -2.77 -8.59 -5.54
CA LEU A 287 -4.18 -8.98 -5.48
C LEU A 287 -4.79 -8.70 -4.11
N VAL A 288 -4.13 -9.09 -3.02
CA VAL A 288 -4.66 -8.90 -1.66
C VAL A 288 -4.66 -7.44 -1.24
N ASN A 289 -3.81 -6.60 -1.83
CA ASN A 289 -3.79 -5.16 -1.56
C ASN A 289 -5.03 -4.40 -2.08
N LEU A 290 -5.83 -4.96 -2.99
CA LEU A 290 -7.05 -4.32 -3.49
C LEU A 290 -8.13 -4.19 -2.41
N PRO A 291 -8.57 -5.28 -1.74
CA PRO A 291 -9.52 -5.19 -0.63
C PRO A 291 -8.97 -4.33 0.53
N ILE A 292 -7.68 -4.42 0.82
CA ILE A 292 -7.03 -3.62 1.85
C ILE A 292 -7.10 -2.12 1.52
N ALA A 293 -6.95 -1.73 0.26
CA ALA A 293 -7.03 -0.32 -0.15
C ALA A 293 -8.43 0.28 0.09
N VAL A 294 -9.50 -0.51 -0.10
CA VAL A 294 -10.87 -0.08 0.25
C VAL A 294 -10.99 0.14 1.76
N ASN A 295 -10.41 -0.75 2.56
CA ASN A 295 -10.41 -0.63 4.03
C ASN A 295 -9.64 0.61 4.52
N LEU A 296 -8.60 1.04 3.82
CA LEU A 296 -7.79 2.21 4.19
C LEU A 296 -8.61 3.52 4.21
N ALA A 297 -9.70 3.60 3.43
CA ALA A 297 -10.59 4.75 3.45
C ALA A 297 -11.32 4.89 4.80
N PHE A 298 -11.74 3.78 5.42
CA PHE A 298 -12.34 3.78 6.77
C PHE A 298 -11.33 4.19 7.84
N TYR A 299 -10.11 3.70 7.75
CA TYR A 299 -9.01 4.08 8.64
C TYR A 299 -8.77 5.60 8.66
N SER A 300 -8.69 6.24 7.49
CA SER A 300 -8.41 7.68 7.40
C SER A 300 -9.53 8.56 7.97
N ALA A 301 -10.78 8.11 7.90
CA ALA A 301 -11.92 8.79 8.50
C ALA A 301 -12.03 8.56 10.02
N LEU A 302 -11.52 7.42 10.51
CA LEU A 302 -11.64 7.04 11.92
C LEU A 302 -10.74 7.89 12.83
N VAL A 303 -9.54 8.22 12.41
CA VAL A 303 -8.57 9.00 13.21
C VAL A 303 -9.16 10.31 13.73
N PRO A 304 -9.67 11.24 12.88
CA PRO A 304 -10.24 12.49 13.37
C PRO A 304 -11.53 12.28 14.18
N ALA A 305 -12.33 11.24 13.84
CA ALA A 305 -13.56 10.94 14.54
C ALA A 305 -13.32 10.48 15.99
N ILE A 306 -12.26 9.69 16.23
CA ILE A 306 -11.85 9.28 17.58
C ILE A 306 -11.22 10.46 18.32
N SER A 307 -10.29 11.20 17.71
CA SER A 307 -9.64 12.35 18.34
C SER A 307 -10.67 13.38 18.82
N SER A 308 -11.72 13.63 18.03
CA SER A 308 -12.83 14.53 18.42
C SER A 308 -13.63 13.99 19.62
N ALA A 309 -13.91 12.68 19.67
CA ALA A 309 -14.62 12.07 20.79
C ALA A 309 -13.78 12.13 22.09
N ILE A 310 -12.49 11.84 21.99
CA ILE A 310 -11.55 11.91 23.13
C ILE A 310 -11.41 13.34 23.65
N ALA A 311 -11.32 14.34 22.77
CA ALA A 311 -11.25 15.75 23.16
C ALA A 311 -12.50 16.19 23.97
N LYS A 312 -13.66 15.57 23.67
CA LYS A 312 -14.91 15.76 24.42
C LYS A 312 -15.04 14.86 25.65
N LYS A 313 -14.05 14.03 25.96
CA LYS A 313 -14.07 13.00 27.02
C LYS A 313 -15.21 11.97 26.84
N ASP A 314 -15.71 11.82 25.60
CA ASP A 314 -16.77 10.85 25.26
C ASP A 314 -16.15 9.51 24.83
N TYR A 315 -15.68 8.74 25.81
CA TYR A 315 -15.08 7.44 25.60
C TYR A 315 -16.07 6.39 25.07
N SER A 316 -17.37 6.55 25.38
CA SER A 316 -18.45 5.67 24.88
C SER A 316 -18.61 5.80 23.37
N SER A 317 -18.67 7.03 22.86
CA SER A 317 -18.72 7.30 21.42
C SER A 317 -17.44 6.83 20.70
N ALA A 318 -16.27 7.03 21.30
CA ALA A 318 -15.01 6.51 20.76
C ALA A 318 -15.04 4.98 20.64
N SER A 319 -15.45 4.27 21.70
CA SER A 319 -15.59 2.80 21.72
C SER A 319 -16.55 2.29 20.64
N LYS A 320 -17.74 2.91 20.47
CA LYS A 320 -18.70 2.56 19.41
C LYS A 320 -18.12 2.75 18.01
N LYS A 321 -17.42 3.87 17.76
CA LYS A 321 -16.78 4.14 16.46
C LYS A 321 -15.68 3.14 16.12
N ILE A 322 -14.88 2.73 17.10
CA ILE A 322 -13.86 1.70 16.92
C ILE A 322 -14.51 0.36 16.59
N SER A 323 -15.50 -0.07 17.38
CA SER A 323 -16.23 -1.33 17.16
C SER A 323 -16.91 -1.37 15.80
N PHE A 324 -17.59 -0.29 15.40
CA PHE A 324 -18.20 -0.18 14.08
C PHE A 324 -17.17 -0.27 12.94
N SER A 325 -16.02 0.39 13.08
CA SER A 325 -14.98 0.35 12.05
C SER A 325 -14.34 -1.03 11.89
N ILE A 326 -14.18 -1.77 12.99
CA ILE A 326 -13.73 -3.17 12.94
C ILE A 326 -14.78 -4.02 12.23
N SER A 327 -16.07 -3.86 12.56
CA SER A 327 -17.18 -4.58 11.90
C SER A 327 -17.25 -4.28 10.40
N ALA A 328 -17.16 -3.00 10.02
CA ALA A 328 -17.15 -2.59 8.61
C ALA A 328 -15.94 -3.14 7.84
N SER A 329 -14.76 -3.14 8.46
CA SER A 329 -13.54 -3.73 7.86
C SER A 329 -13.70 -5.22 7.61
N LEU A 330 -14.18 -5.97 8.59
CA LEU A 330 -14.39 -7.42 8.49
C LEU A 330 -15.48 -7.77 7.49
N LEU A 331 -16.54 -6.97 7.41
CA LEU A 331 -17.64 -7.17 6.46
C LEU A 331 -17.17 -7.12 5.00
N ILE A 332 -16.13 -6.33 4.71
CA ILE A 332 -15.53 -6.20 3.38
C ILE A 332 -14.48 -7.28 3.14
N VAL A 333 -13.61 -7.52 4.13
CA VAL A 333 -12.41 -8.34 3.92
C VAL A 333 -12.70 -9.83 4.01
N ILE A 334 -13.65 -10.28 4.85
CA ILE A 334 -14.01 -11.70 4.99
C ILE A 334 -14.48 -12.32 3.67
N PRO A 335 -15.46 -11.75 2.93
CA PRO A 335 -15.87 -12.32 1.65
C PRO A 335 -14.75 -12.34 0.62
N CYS A 336 -13.91 -11.29 0.58
CA CYS A 336 -12.74 -11.27 -0.30
C CYS A 336 -11.73 -12.38 0.06
N ALA A 337 -11.47 -12.59 1.35
CA ALA A 337 -10.56 -13.63 1.82
C ALA A 337 -11.07 -15.02 1.47
N ILE A 338 -12.33 -15.32 1.75
CA ILE A 338 -12.94 -16.61 1.41
C ILE A 338 -13.00 -16.81 -0.11
N GLY A 339 -13.32 -15.76 -0.87
CA GLY A 339 -13.26 -15.77 -2.33
C GLY A 339 -11.88 -16.13 -2.86
N PHE A 340 -10.81 -15.51 -2.31
CA PHE A 340 -9.42 -15.84 -2.67
C PHE A 340 -9.01 -17.25 -2.23
N ILE A 341 -9.53 -17.76 -1.10
CA ILE A 341 -9.25 -19.14 -0.67
C ILE A 341 -9.87 -20.16 -1.62
N VAL A 342 -11.14 -19.97 -1.99
CA VAL A 342 -11.89 -20.94 -2.81
C VAL A 342 -11.53 -20.83 -4.30
N LEU A 343 -11.38 -19.62 -4.81
CA LEU A 343 -11.12 -19.35 -6.23
C LEU A 343 -9.66 -18.98 -6.54
N ALA A 344 -8.68 -19.35 -5.68
CA ALA A 344 -7.28 -18.99 -5.87
C ALA A 344 -6.75 -19.38 -7.26
N ASP A 345 -6.85 -20.63 -7.63
CA ASP A 345 -6.39 -21.13 -8.93
C ASP A 345 -7.21 -20.58 -10.12
N PRO A 346 -8.56 -20.60 -10.10
CA PRO A 346 -9.36 -19.94 -11.14
C PRO A 346 -9.04 -18.46 -11.36
N ILE A 347 -8.86 -17.68 -10.29
CA ILE A 347 -8.52 -16.26 -10.38
C ILE A 347 -7.14 -16.05 -10.99
N LEU A 348 -6.14 -16.81 -10.54
CA LEU A 348 -4.79 -16.68 -11.08
C LEU A 348 -4.73 -17.09 -12.55
N ARG A 349 -5.41 -18.17 -12.96
CA ARG A 349 -5.50 -18.55 -14.39
C ARG A 349 -6.28 -17.54 -15.22
N MET A 350 -7.28 -16.89 -14.64
CA MET A 350 -8.04 -15.86 -15.33
C MET A 350 -7.20 -14.60 -15.54
N LEU A 351 -6.51 -14.14 -14.50
CA LEU A 351 -5.78 -12.86 -14.54
C LEU A 351 -4.36 -13.00 -15.15
N TYR A 352 -3.72 -14.16 -14.93
CA TYR A 352 -2.33 -14.42 -15.33
C TYR A 352 -2.21 -15.77 -16.04
N PRO A 353 -2.83 -15.94 -17.23
CA PRO A 353 -2.81 -17.22 -17.95
C PRO A 353 -1.39 -17.73 -18.23
N ASN A 354 -0.43 -16.83 -18.48
CA ASN A 354 0.98 -17.17 -18.74
C ASN A 354 1.84 -17.30 -17.45
N ALA A 355 1.28 -16.97 -16.28
CA ALA A 355 1.99 -16.97 -15.00
C ALA A 355 1.02 -17.31 -13.85
N SER A 356 0.28 -18.40 -13.93
CA SER A 356 -0.80 -18.74 -13.00
C SER A 356 -0.36 -19.37 -11.67
N ALA A 357 0.94 -19.58 -11.46
CA ALA A 357 1.46 -20.16 -10.22
C ALA A 357 1.15 -19.31 -8.98
N GLY A 358 1.02 -19.94 -7.79
CA GLY A 358 0.91 -19.24 -6.51
C GLY A 358 -0.45 -19.36 -5.79
N ALA A 359 -1.33 -20.30 -6.20
CA ALA A 359 -2.65 -20.48 -5.58
C ALA A 359 -2.59 -20.69 -4.06
N GLY A 360 -1.71 -21.60 -3.58
CA GLY A 360 -1.55 -21.83 -2.13
C GLY A 360 -0.99 -20.61 -1.38
N ILE A 361 -0.11 -19.83 -2.03
CA ILE A 361 0.41 -18.57 -1.46
C ILE A 361 -0.74 -17.55 -1.31
N LEU A 362 -1.61 -17.45 -2.34
CA LEU A 362 -2.78 -16.56 -2.31
C LEU A 362 -3.77 -16.96 -1.20
N GLN A 363 -3.96 -18.27 -0.95
CA GLN A 363 -4.81 -18.77 0.12
C GLN A 363 -4.30 -18.33 1.50
N ILE A 364 -3.00 -18.46 1.77
CA ILE A 364 -2.39 -18.02 3.04
C ILE A 364 -2.44 -16.49 3.15
N ALA A 365 -2.11 -15.78 2.08
CA ALA A 365 -2.16 -14.32 2.03
C ALA A 365 -3.57 -13.77 2.23
N ALA A 366 -4.61 -14.49 1.80
CA ALA A 366 -6.01 -14.14 2.04
C ALA A 366 -6.37 -14.17 3.54
N ILE A 367 -5.84 -15.13 4.29
CA ILE A 367 -5.99 -15.16 5.76
C ILE A 367 -5.23 -13.98 6.39
N THR A 368 -4.00 -13.75 5.95
CA THR A 368 -3.16 -12.63 6.40
C THR A 368 -3.85 -11.28 6.19
N MET A 369 -4.54 -11.11 5.06
CA MET A 369 -5.28 -9.90 4.69
C MET A 369 -6.34 -9.52 5.75
N ILE A 370 -6.98 -10.48 6.40
CA ILE A 370 -7.97 -10.22 7.46
C ILE A 370 -7.29 -9.49 8.64
N PHE A 371 -6.13 -9.99 9.07
CA PHE A 371 -5.40 -9.36 10.17
C PHE A 371 -4.77 -8.03 9.77
N VAL A 372 -4.31 -7.87 8.54
CA VAL A 372 -3.83 -6.57 8.02
C VAL A 372 -4.95 -5.53 8.09
N ALA A 373 -6.17 -5.87 7.65
CA ALA A 373 -7.30 -4.95 7.67
C ALA A 373 -7.71 -4.55 9.11
N ILE A 374 -7.72 -5.51 10.03
CA ILE A 374 -7.97 -5.23 11.45
C ILE A 374 -6.87 -4.33 12.02
N ASN A 375 -5.59 -4.65 11.76
CA ASN A 375 -4.46 -3.87 12.23
C ASN A 375 -4.50 -2.43 11.71
N HIS A 376 -4.91 -2.18 10.46
CA HIS A 376 -5.12 -0.82 9.96
C HIS A 376 -6.17 -0.07 10.79
N THR A 377 -7.29 -0.70 11.12
CA THR A 377 -8.34 -0.09 11.94
C THR A 377 -7.87 0.18 13.37
N LEU A 378 -7.16 -0.77 13.98
CA LEU A 378 -6.59 -0.61 15.33
C LEU A 378 -5.51 0.48 15.36
N ASN A 379 -4.66 0.55 14.33
CA ASN A 379 -3.64 1.59 14.21
C ASN A 379 -4.27 2.99 14.11
N GLY A 380 -5.35 3.14 13.29
CA GLY A 380 -6.11 4.39 13.22
C GLY A 380 -6.72 4.78 14.57
N SER A 381 -7.22 3.79 15.30
CA SER A 381 -7.75 4.00 16.65
C SER A 381 -6.67 4.48 17.62
N LEU A 382 -5.49 3.85 17.61
CA LEU A 382 -4.34 4.24 18.44
C LEU A 382 -3.83 5.64 18.11
N TYR A 383 -3.80 6.01 16.82
CA TYR A 383 -3.44 7.37 16.41
C TYR A 383 -4.47 8.39 16.91
N GLY A 384 -5.78 8.05 16.83
CA GLY A 384 -6.84 8.89 17.38
C GLY A 384 -6.77 9.05 18.91
N LEU A 385 -6.22 8.04 19.61
CA LEU A 385 -5.95 8.04 21.05
C LEU A 385 -4.62 8.71 21.44
N ASN A 386 -3.91 9.31 20.49
CA ASN A 386 -2.57 9.89 20.67
C ASN A 386 -1.49 8.89 21.11
N LYS A 387 -1.70 7.59 20.85
CA LYS A 387 -0.73 6.53 21.12
C LYS A 387 0.07 6.19 19.85
N LEU A 388 0.81 7.18 19.31
CA LEU A 388 1.42 7.15 17.98
C LEU A 388 2.49 6.06 17.81
N TYR A 389 3.22 5.70 18.87
CA TYR A 389 4.35 4.77 18.79
C TYR A 389 3.97 3.30 18.87
N ILE A 390 2.80 2.98 19.44
CA ILE A 390 2.41 1.57 19.67
C ILE A 390 2.31 0.77 18.37
N PRO A 391 1.67 1.25 17.28
CA PRO A 391 1.64 0.52 16.01
C PRO A 391 3.04 0.23 15.45
N ALA A 392 3.97 1.18 15.57
CA ALA A 392 5.34 1.03 15.12
C ALA A 392 6.08 -0.05 15.92
N ILE A 393 5.96 -0.01 17.26
CA ILE A 393 6.55 -1.01 18.16
C ILE A 393 5.97 -2.40 17.85
N ALA A 394 4.66 -2.51 17.73
CA ALA A 394 3.99 -3.78 17.45
C ALA A 394 4.47 -4.40 16.12
N LEU A 395 4.56 -3.60 15.06
CA LEU A 395 5.04 -4.07 13.77
C LEU A 395 6.53 -4.41 13.80
N THR A 396 7.35 -3.68 14.57
CA THR A 396 8.78 -4.00 14.75
C THR A 396 8.96 -5.37 15.40
N PHE A 397 8.23 -5.66 16.49
CA PHE A 397 8.27 -6.99 17.13
C PHE A 397 7.80 -8.08 16.17
N GLY A 398 6.70 -7.86 15.46
CA GLY A 398 6.22 -8.79 14.44
C GLY A 398 7.25 -9.03 13.35
N SER A 399 7.95 -7.98 12.88
CA SER A 399 8.97 -8.06 11.84
C SER A 399 10.23 -8.81 12.30
N ILE A 400 10.64 -8.68 13.55
CA ILE A 400 11.76 -9.46 14.11
C ILE A 400 11.44 -10.95 14.07
N VAL A 401 10.25 -11.34 14.55
CA VAL A 401 9.81 -12.75 14.50
C VAL A 401 9.70 -13.22 13.04
N LYS A 402 9.21 -12.38 12.14
CA LYS A 402 9.11 -12.67 10.70
C LYS A 402 10.49 -12.99 10.08
N VAL A 403 11.54 -12.22 10.41
CA VAL A 403 12.92 -12.50 9.92
C VAL A 403 13.35 -13.90 10.35
N ILE A 404 13.19 -14.23 11.64
CA ILE A 404 13.59 -15.53 12.18
C ILE A 404 12.82 -16.66 11.48
N LEU A 405 11.51 -16.54 11.37
CA LEU A 405 10.66 -17.53 10.72
C LEU A 405 10.96 -17.66 9.22
N ASN A 406 11.22 -16.57 8.52
CA ASN A 406 11.63 -16.61 7.11
C ASN A 406 12.91 -17.43 6.96
N ILE A 407 13.93 -17.16 7.77
CA ILE A 407 15.20 -17.90 7.69
C ILE A 407 15.01 -19.39 7.95
N VAL A 408 14.17 -19.77 8.90
CA VAL A 408 13.93 -21.18 9.27
C VAL A 408 13.04 -21.89 8.25
N LEU A 409 11.91 -21.26 7.87
CA LEU A 409 10.90 -21.93 7.05
C LEU A 409 11.26 -21.94 5.55
N ILE A 410 11.82 -20.85 5.01
CA ILE A 410 12.11 -20.77 3.56
C ILE A 410 13.30 -21.67 3.20
N ARG A 411 14.27 -21.86 4.10
CA ARG A 411 15.42 -22.76 3.86
C ARG A 411 15.02 -24.23 3.76
N ASN A 412 13.84 -24.61 4.27
CA ASN A 412 13.34 -25.96 4.11
C ASN A 412 12.71 -26.13 2.73
N PRO A 413 13.24 -26.99 1.83
CA PRO A 413 12.73 -27.16 0.47
C PRO A 413 11.26 -27.57 0.40
N ASN A 414 10.75 -28.28 1.43
CA ASN A 414 9.36 -28.72 1.50
C ASN A 414 8.37 -27.60 1.81
N ILE A 415 8.80 -26.58 2.56
CA ILE A 415 7.98 -25.41 2.91
C ILE A 415 8.22 -24.28 1.92
N ASN A 416 9.50 -23.98 1.60
CA ASN A 416 9.89 -23.08 0.53
C ASN A 416 9.24 -21.69 0.69
N ILE A 417 8.75 -21.13 -0.40
CA ILE A 417 8.14 -19.79 -0.46
C ILE A 417 6.88 -19.64 0.43
N TYR A 418 6.19 -20.75 0.74
CA TYR A 418 5.09 -20.72 1.71
C TYR A 418 5.53 -20.20 3.08
N GLY A 419 6.80 -20.44 3.45
CA GLY A 419 7.40 -19.91 4.67
C GLY A 419 7.28 -18.39 4.80
N ALA A 420 7.47 -17.64 3.70
CA ALA A 420 7.32 -16.18 3.70
C ALA A 420 5.86 -15.75 4.00
N SER A 421 4.88 -16.43 3.41
CA SER A 421 3.47 -16.15 3.64
C SER A 421 3.03 -16.50 5.07
N ILE A 422 3.50 -17.63 5.61
CA ILE A 422 3.23 -18.06 6.99
C ILE A 422 3.88 -17.08 7.99
N SER A 423 5.12 -16.68 7.75
CA SER A 423 5.83 -15.70 8.60
C SER A 423 5.13 -14.34 8.60
N SER A 424 4.61 -13.92 7.45
CA SER A 424 3.81 -12.70 7.32
C SER A 424 2.50 -12.79 8.10
N LEU A 425 1.82 -13.94 8.08
CA LEU A 425 0.62 -14.19 8.90
C LEU A 425 0.94 -14.07 10.39
N ILE A 426 2.01 -14.72 10.86
CA ILE A 426 2.42 -14.68 12.27
C ILE A 426 2.82 -13.26 12.68
N CYS A 427 3.53 -12.51 11.83
CA CYS A 427 3.84 -11.10 12.05
C CYS A 427 2.56 -10.26 12.28
N GLN A 428 1.54 -10.45 11.44
CA GLN A 428 0.29 -9.72 11.58
C GLN A 428 -0.53 -10.14 12.80
N LEU A 429 -0.46 -11.41 13.20
CA LEU A 429 -1.07 -11.90 14.44
C LEU A 429 -0.41 -11.29 15.68
N ILE A 430 0.91 -11.22 15.73
CA ILE A 430 1.65 -10.57 16.82
C ILE A 430 1.29 -9.08 16.89
N THR A 431 1.31 -8.40 15.74
CA THR A 431 0.94 -6.99 15.64
C THR A 431 -0.48 -6.77 16.17
N PHE A 432 -1.44 -7.62 15.76
CA PHE A 432 -2.82 -7.60 16.26
C PHE A 432 -2.88 -7.78 17.78
N GLY A 433 -2.20 -8.76 18.34
CA GLY A 433 -2.20 -9.03 19.78
C GLY A 433 -1.73 -7.82 20.60
N ILE A 434 -0.64 -7.17 20.16
CA ILE A 434 -0.07 -6.00 20.85
C ILE A 434 -1.00 -4.79 20.71
N THR A 435 -1.46 -4.47 19.50
CA THR A 435 -2.31 -3.31 19.23
C THR A 435 -3.68 -3.44 19.90
N TYR A 436 -4.29 -4.62 19.85
CA TYR A 436 -5.57 -4.91 20.52
C TYR A 436 -5.48 -4.74 22.04
N ARG A 437 -4.42 -5.30 22.67
CA ARG A 437 -4.14 -5.12 24.10
C ARG A 437 -3.99 -3.65 24.47
N ALA A 438 -3.25 -2.90 23.66
CA ALA A 438 -3.02 -1.47 23.89
C ALA A 438 -4.30 -0.63 23.80
N ILE A 439 -5.22 -0.98 22.91
CA ILE A 439 -6.52 -0.29 22.81
C ILE A 439 -7.39 -0.67 24.00
N LYS A 440 -7.49 -1.97 24.32
CA LYS A 440 -8.29 -2.46 25.45
C LYS A 440 -7.86 -1.84 26.79
N SER A 441 -6.55 -1.57 26.96
CA SER A 441 -6.04 -0.87 28.15
C SER A 441 -6.35 0.64 28.17
N ALA A 442 -6.65 1.23 27.01
CA ALA A 442 -6.91 2.66 26.89
C ALA A 442 -8.39 3.02 26.96
N ILE A 443 -9.24 2.15 26.43
CA ILE A 443 -10.69 2.34 26.36
C ILE A 443 -11.35 0.97 26.53
N ASP A 444 -12.43 0.91 27.33
CA ASP A 444 -13.27 -0.29 27.41
C ASP A 444 -14.05 -0.48 26.09
N ILE A 445 -13.49 -1.30 25.20
CA ILE A 445 -14.12 -1.61 23.92
C ILE A 445 -15.04 -2.81 24.11
N LYS A 446 -16.31 -2.62 23.83
CA LYS A 446 -17.31 -3.70 23.78
C LYS A 446 -17.52 -4.15 22.35
N ILE A 447 -16.75 -5.14 21.92
CA ILE A 447 -16.93 -5.76 20.61
C ILE A 447 -17.96 -6.89 20.73
N ASN A 448 -19.05 -6.77 20.00
CA ASN A 448 -20.02 -7.87 19.90
C ASN A 448 -19.48 -8.91 18.90
N VAL A 449 -18.68 -9.85 19.41
CA VAL A 449 -18.02 -10.90 18.61
C VAL A 449 -19.02 -11.65 17.72
N LYS A 450 -20.24 -11.88 18.19
CA LYS A 450 -21.29 -12.56 17.44
C LYS A 450 -21.65 -11.80 16.16
N ASN A 451 -21.87 -10.50 16.24
CA ASN A 451 -22.25 -9.68 15.08
C ASN A 451 -21.02 -9.26 14.25
N THR A 452 -19.88 -8.99 14.90
CA THR A 452 -18.69 -8.48 14.23
C THR A 452 -17.87 -9.56 13.51
N VAL A 453 -17.84 -10.79 14.05
CA VAL A 453 -16.98 -11.86 13.53
C VAL A 453 -17.81 -13.07 13.09
N ILE A 454 -18.64 -13.62 13.99
CA ILE A 454 -19.28 -14.92 13.74
C ILE A 454 -20.28 -14.84 12.59
N LYS A 455 -21.18 -13.86 12.58
CA LYS A 455 -22.18 -13.73 11.50
C LYS A 455 -21.54 -13.44 10.12
N PRO A 456 -20.57 -12.50 9.97
CA PRO A 456 -19.85 -12.33 8.71
C PRO A 456 -19.09 -13.58 8.26
N MET A 457 -18.51 -14.34 9.21
CA MET A 457 -17.85 -15.62 8.89
C MET A 457 -18.85 -16.67 8.38
N ILE A 458 -20.01 -16.82 9.02
CA ILE A 458 -21.08 -17.72 8.54
C ILE A 458 -21.51 -17.31 7.13
N ALA A 459 -21.76 -16.03 6.89
CA ALA A 459 -22.14 -15.53 5.57
C ALA A 459 -21.04 -15.80 4.53
N GLY A 460 -19.77 -15.59 4.90
CA GLY A 460 -18.64 -15.87 4.05
C GLY A 460 -18.47 -17.38 3.74
N ILE A 461 -18.60 -18.24 4.74
CA ILE A 461 -18.53 -19.70 4.55
C ILE A 461 -19.67 -20.18 3.65
N THR A 462 -20.90 -19.70 3.86
CA THR A 462 -22.05 -20.02 3.00
C THR A 462 -21.78 -19.60 1.56
N MET A 463 -21.27 -18.37 1.34
CA MET A 463 -20.80 -17.91 0.03
C MET A 463 -19.74 -18.85 -0.54
N GLY A 464 -18.74 -19.20 0.27
CA GLY A 464 -17.63 -20.08 -0.14
C GLY A 464 -18.10 -21.46 -0.60
N VAL A 465 -19.05 -22.07 0.12
CA VAL A 465 -19.66 -23.34 -0.27
C VAL A 465 -20.43 -23.23 -1.60
N ILE A 466 -21.21 -22.16 -1.78
CA ILE A 466 -21.96 -21.92 -3.02
C ILE A 466 -21.01 -21.82 -4.22
N ILE A 467 -20.00 -20.96 -4.14
CA ILE A 467 -19.06 -20.77 -5.24
C ILE A 467 -18.17 -22.00 -5.48
N PHE A 468 -17.83 -22.75 -4.44
CA PHE A 468 -17.11 -24.01 -4.57
C PHE A 468 -17.94 -25.04 -5.34
N LEU A 469 -19.21 -25.23 -4.99
CA LEU A 469 -20.12 -26.15 -5.67
C LEU A 469 -20.32 -25.74 -7.14
N ILE A 470 -20.55 -24.47 -7.43
CA ILE A 470 -20.70 -23.97 -8.80
C ILE A 470 -19.41 -24.22 -9.58
N ASN A 471 -18.26 -23.89 -9.01
CA ASN A 471 -16.98 -24.12 -9.67
C ASN A 471 -16.72 -25.59 -9.93
N TYR A 472 -17.03 -26.47 -8.96
CA TYR A 472 -16.87 -27.92 -9.10
C TYR A 472 -17.75 -28.50 -10.20
N LEU A 473 -19.04 -28.11 -10.23
CA LEU A 473 -20.02 -28.63 -11.18
C LEU A 473 -19.79 -28.15 -12.62
N PHE A 474 -19.36 -26.88 -12.79
CA PHE A 474 -19.29 -26.24 -14.10
C PHE A 474 -17.88 -26.10 -14.67
N LYS A 475 -16.83 -26.49 -13.92
CA LYS A 475 -15.42 -26.32 -14.34
C LYS A 475 -15.11 -27.00 -15.68
N SER A 476 -15.76 -28.13 -16.01
CA SER A 476 -15.57 -28.86 -17.26
C SER A 476 -16.46 -28.36 -18.40
N LEU A 477 -17.53 -27.60 -18.08
CA LEU A 477 -18.56 -27.21 -19.05
C LEU A 477 -18.39 -25.75 -19.53
N ILE A 478 -17.82 -24.88 -18.69
CA ILE A 478 -17.73 -23.43 -18.95
C ILE A 478 -16.27 -22.99 -18.94
N ASN A 479 -15.95 -22.05 -19.83
CA ASN A 479 -14.61 -21.44 -19.86
C ASN A 479 -14.28 -20.80 -18.52
N ASN A 480 -13.03 -21.01 -18.04
CA ASN A 480 -12.56 -20.50 -16.74
C ASN A 480 -12.79 -19.02 -16.53
N TYR A 481 -12.65 -18.19 -17.57
CA TYR A 481 -12.88 -16.73 -17.47
C TYR A 481 -14.33 -16.41 -17.10
N ILE A 482 -15.28 -16.99 -17.85
CA ILE A 482 -16.71 -16.74 -17.64
C ILE A 482 -17.13 -17.32 -16.29
N LEU A 483 -16.73 -18.55 -16.00
CA LEU A 483 -17.06 -19.21 -14.75
C LEU A 483 -16.55 -18.45 -13.53
N THR A 484 -15.32 -17.95 -13.58
CA THR A 484 -14.72 -17.18 -12.46
C THR A 484 -15.44 -15.86 -12.25
N ILE A 485 -15.78 -15.12 -13.32
CA ILE A 485 -16.54 -13.88 -13.22
C ILE A 485 -17.94 -14.12 -12.66
N CYS A 486 -18.63 -15.17 -13.15
CA CYS A 486 -19.94 -15.56 -12.62
C CYS A 486 -19.86 -15.95 -11.14
N ASN A 487 -18.85 -16.74 -10.75
CA ASN A 487 -18.63 -17.11 -9.35
C ASN A 487 -18.40 -15.90 -8.45
N ILE A 488 -17.62 -14.90 -8.89
CA ILE A 488 -17.41 -13.66 -8.13
C ILE A 488 -18.74 -12.90 -7.97
N GLY A 489 -19.52 -12.78 -9.04
CA GLY A 489 -20.81 -12.09 -9.01
C GLY A 489 -21.84 -12.79 -8.12
N ILE A 490 -22.03 -14.09 -8.31
CA ILE A 490 -22.96 -14.91 -7.52
C ILE A 490 -22.52 -14.94 -6.05
N GLY A 491 -21.21 -15.07 -5.79
CA GLY A 491 -20.65 -15.03 -4.45
C GLY A 491 -20.95 -13.71 -3.73
N ALA A 492 -20.74 -12.59 -4.40
CA ALA A 492 -21.04 -11.27 -3.82
C ALA A 492 -22.53 -11.13 -3.47
N ILE A 493 -23.41 -11.55 -4.36
CA ILE A 493 -24.88 -11.52 -4.11
C ILE A 493 -25.25 -12.44 -2.95
N ALA A 494 -24.75 -13.69 -2.95
CA ALA A 494 -25.01 -14.66 -1.90
C ALA A 494 -24.55 -14.15 -0.52
N TYR A 495 -23.33 -13.56 -0.46
CA TYR A 495 -22.82 -12.95 0.77
C TYR A 495 -23.73 -11.85 1.29
N LEU A 496 -24.10 -10.90 0.43
CA LEU A 496 -24.96 -9.76 0.81
C LEU A 496 -26.34 -10.22 1.29
N LEU A 497 -26.93 -11.22 0.65
CA LEU A 497 -28.21 -11.80 1.07
C LEU A 497 -28.12 -12.46 2.45
N VAL A 498 -27.07 -13.23 2.71
CA VAL A 498 -26.89 -13.89 4.02
C VAL A 498 -26.58 -12.87 5.11
N VAL A 499 -25.74 -11.85 4.83
CA VAL A 499 -25.47 -10.73 5.76
C VAL A 499 -26.77 -10.00 6.14
N ALA A 500 -27.61 -9.73 5.16
CA ALA A 500 -28.91 -9.09 5.38
C ALA A 500 -29.84 -10.00 6.21
N TYR A 501 -29.96 -11.29 5.86
CA TYR A 501 -30.78 -12.27 6.58
C TYR A 501 -30.36 -12.43 8.05
N LEU A 502 -29.04 -12.52 8.31
CA LEU A 502 -28.49 -12.63 9.66
C LEU A 502 -28.56 -11.31 10.47
N LYS A 503 -29.02 -10.22 9.85
CA LYS A 503 -29.05 -8.88 10.46
C LYS A 503 -27.73 -8.54 11.14
N VAL A 504 -26.65 -8.58 10.35
CA VAL A 504 -25.28 -8.32 10.85
C VAL A 504 -25.12 -6.88 11.31
N LEU A 505 -25.65 -5.93 10.55
CA LEU A 505 -25.64 -4.50 10.84
C LEU A 505 -26.99 -4.03 11.39
N ASN A 506 -26.96 -3.09 12.33
CA ASN A 506 -28.16 -2.40 12.81
C ASN A 506 -28.60 -1.30 11.82
N LYS A 507 -29.81 -0.78 11.93
CA LYS A 507 -30.35 0.31 11.11
C LYS A 507 -29.39 1.51 11.06
N GLU A 508 -28.90 1.95 12.22
CA GLU A 508 -27.98 3.08 12.34
C GLU A 508 -26.66 2.83 11.62
N GLU A 509 -26.13 1.62 11.72
CA GLU A 509 -24.90 1.18 11.05
C GLU A 509 -25.06 1.12 9.53
N ILE A 510 -26.21 0.63 9.04
CA ILE A 510 -26.52 0.62 7.60
C ILE A 510 -26.61 2.06 7.08
N CYS A 511 -27.31 2.94 7.78
CA CYS A 511 -27.46 4.34 7.37
C CYS A 511 -26.13 5.12 7.41
N ALA A 512 -25.16 4.69 8.21
CA ALA A 512 -23.82 5.26 8.27
C ALA A 512 -22.93 4.86 7.07
N LEU A 513 -23.29 3.83 6.30
CA LEU A 513 -22.56 3.43 5.10
C LEU A 513 -22.85 4.38 3.91
N PRO A 514 -21.93 4.49 2.94
CA PRO A 514 -22.20 5.20 1.69
C PRO A 514 -23.48 4.65 1.02
N MET A 515 -24.42 5.52 0.67
CA MET A 515 -25.74 5.17 0.16
C MET A 515 -26.64 4.34 1.12
N GLY A 516 -26.32 4.31 2.42
CA GLY A 516 -26.97 3.47 3.43
C GLY A 516 -28.49 3.64 3.51
N ASN A 517 -29.00 4.87 3.38
CA ASN A 517 -30.45 5.13 3.35
C ASN A 517 -31.16 4.43 2.17
N LYS A 518 -30.52 4.37 0.99
CA LYS A 518 -31.07 3.65 -0.18
C LYS A 518 -31.04 2.14 0.06
N ILE A 519 -29.92 1.64 0.59
CA ILE A 519 -29.75 0.22 0.93
C ILE A 519 -30.82 -0.19 1.96
N TYR A 520 -31.01 0.58 3.02
CA TYR A 520 -32.03 0.30 4.04
C TYR A 520 -33.43 0.30 3.45
N GLY A 521 -33.77 1.25 2.56
CA GLY A 521 -35.07 1.31 1.87
C GLY A 521 -35.33 0.07 0.99
N VAL A 522 -34.31 -0.50 0.35
CA VAL A 522 -34.42 -1.76 -0.42
C VAL A 522 -34.65 -2.95 0.53
N LEU A 523 -33.86 -3.02 1.60
CA LEU A 523 -33.96 -4.12 2.58
C LEU A 523 -35.34 -4.15 3.29
N THR A 524 -35.90 -2.97 3.58
CA THR A 524 -37.26 -2.85 4.15
C THR A 524 -38.34 -3.29 3.16
N LYS A 525 -38.19 -2.96 1.87
CA LYS A 525 -39.12 -3.45 0.82
C LYS A 525 -39.07 -4.98 0.67
N LEU A 526 -37.92 -5.57 0.89
CA LEU A 526 -37.71 -7.03 0.86
C LEU A 526 -38.15 -7.72 2.18
N LYS A 527 -38.73 -6.99 3.15
CA LYS A 527 -39.14 -7.50 4.48
C LYS A 527 -38.02 -8.17 5.28
N ILE A 528 -36.76 -7.79 5.04
CA ILE A 528 -35.61 -8.34 5.75
C ILE A 528 -35.33 -7.51 7.03
N TYR A 529 -35.60 -6.20 6.98
CA TYR A 529 -35.50 -5.26 8.12
C TYR A 529 -36.81 -4.59 8.41
#